data_6956b76462a5166fab351efa8898583b
#
_entry.id   6956b76462a5166fab351efa8898583b
#
_cell.length_a   1.000
_cell.length_b   1.000
_cell.length_c   1.000
_cell.angle_alpha   90.00
_cell.angle_beta   90.00
_cell.angle_gamma   90.00
#
_symmetry.space_group_name_H-M   'P 1'
#
loop_
_entity.id
_entity.type
_entity.pdbx_description
1 polymer ?
#
loop_
_entity_poly.entity_id
_entity_poly.type
_entity_poly.pdbx_seq_one_letter_code
_entity_poly.pdbx_strand_id
1 'polypeptide(L)'
;GYGGDGISKVVAWLAGEGKGEASIQFRLHDWCISRQRYWGAPVPVVHCDACGPVRVPDDQLPVVLPKLDDFRPKGRSVLDSVPEFIATACPTCGKDAKRDPDTLDTFVDSSWYFLRYPNPKLEDKAFDPDVVKDWLPVHQYVGGREHARGHLLYARFITKALHDLGDVPFDEPFEALFCQGMLGMISYRSDEKGWVGWQDVQTDGKGTPTPVMEGD
;
A
#
# COMPACT_ATOMS: atom_id res chain seq x y z
N GLY A 1 16.91 36.76 4.78
CA GLY A 1 16.38 35.71 5.60
C GLY A 1 17.45 35.03 6.43
N TYR A 2 17.22 34.89 7.68
CA TYR A 2 18.12 34.15 8.59
C TYR A 2 18.22 32.68 8.15
N GLY A 3 19.37 32.21 7.70
CA GLY A 3 19.75 30.81 7.66
C GLY A 3 20.21 30.22 6.33
N GLY A 4 19.58 30.51 5.21
CA GLY A 4 19.89 29.80 3.94
C GLY A 4 21.30 30.08 3.41
N ASP A 5 21.67 31.34 3.25
CA ASP A 5 22.99 31.72 2.70
C ASP A 5 24.16 31.34 3.63
N GLY A 6 23.94 31.39 4.96
CA GLY A 6 24.96 31.03 5.94
C GLY A 6 25.28 29.52 5.90
N ILE A 7 24.24 28.67 5.84
CA ILE A 7 24.41 27.22 5.76
C ILE A 7 25.14 26.84 4.47
N SER A 8 24.73 27.40 3.32
CA SER A 8 25.36 27.12 2.04
C SER A 8 26.84 27.50 2.01
N LYS A 9 27.20 28.65 2.59
CA LYS A 9 28.60 29.09 2.70
C LYS A 9 29.46 28.18 3.58
N VAL A 10 28.92 27.75 4.74
CA VAL A 10 29.63 26.84 5.65
C VAL A 10 29.79 25.46 5.00
N VAL A 11 28.76 24.94 4.36
CA VAL A 11 28.82 23.67 3.63
C VAL A 11 29.85 23.73 2.50
N ALA A 12 29.84 24.80 1.69
CA ALA A 12 30.82 24.99 0.62
C ALA A 12 32.25 25.09 1.15
N TRP A 13 32.48 25.78 2.28
CA TRP A 13 33.78 25.85 2.93
C TRP A 13 34.25 24.48 3.45
N LEU A 14 33.34 23.71 4.14
CA LEU A 14 33.70 22.35 4.59
C LEU A 14 34.04 21.42 3.43
N ALA A 15 33.28 21.51 2.33
CA ALA A 15 33.56 20.72 1.12
C ALA A 15 34.92 21.09 0.50
N GLY A 16 35.25 22.38 0.43
CA GLY A 16 36.53 22.85 -0.06
C GLY A 16 37.75 22.42 0.78
N GLU A 17 37.53 22.23 2.09
CA GLU A 17 38.55 21.71 3.02
C GLU A 17 38.57 20.18 3.11
N GLY A 18 37.73 19.45 2.38
CA GLY A 18 37.61 18.00 2.46
C GLY A 18 37.12 17.47 3.82
N LYS A 19 36.47 18.34 4.60
CA LYS A 19 35.95 18.02 5.96
C LYS A 19 34.47 17.67 6.03
N GLY A 20 33.78 17.74 4.89
CA GLY A 20 32.35 17.41 4.80
C GLY A 20 31.81 17.66 3.41
N GLU A 21 30.58 17.26 3.17
CA GLU A 21 29.86 17.43 1.91
C GLU A 21 28.41 17.84 2.14
N ALA A 22 27.78 18.37 1.11
CA ALA A 22 26.34 18.65 1.13
C ALA A 22 25.56 17.32 1.15
N SER A 23 24.62 17.21 2.07
CA SER A 23 23.74 16.04 2.18
C SER A 23 22.29 16.46 2.27
N ILE A 24 21.41 15.71 1.63
CA ILE A 24 19.96 15.89 1.71
C ILE A 24 19.42 14.78 2.60
N GLN A 25 18.75 15.17 3.67
CA GLN A 25 18.01 14.23 4.51
C GLN A 25 16.52 14.39 4.27
N PHE A 26 15.89 13.30 3.86
CA PHE A 26 14.44 13.24 3.70
C PHE A 26 13.77 13.01 5.07
N ARG A 27 12.68 13.73 5.34
CA ARG A 27 11.89 13.53 6.57
C ARG A 27 10.99 12.30 6.50
N LEU A 28 10.67 11.86 5.28
CA LEU A 28 9.89 10.65 5.05
C LEU A 28 10.85 9.45 5.07
N HIS A 29 10.57 8.50 5.96
CA HIS A 29 11.30 7.23 5.99
C HIS A 29 10.76 6.29 4.92
N ASP A 30 11.61 5.34 4.49
CA ASP A 30 11.22 4.29 3.57
C ASP A 30 10.06 3.46 4.13
N TRP A 31 9.18 3.01 3.24
CA TRP A 31 8.04 2.18 3.64
C TRP A 31 8.37 0.71 3.46
N CYS A 32 8.06 -0.09 4.46
CA CYS A 32 8.00 -1.52 4.28
C CYS A 32 6.67 -1.87 3.59
N ILE A 33 6.75 -2.33 2.33
CA ILE A 33 5.58 -2.70 1.52
C ILE A 33 5.19 -4.17 1.66
N SER A 34 6.00 -4.97 2.29
CA SER A 34 5.80 -6.40 2.48
C SER A 34 4.90 -6.67 3.70
N ARG A 35 3.96 -7.60 3.57
CA ARG A 35 3.01 -8.01 4.60
C ARG A 35 2.94 -9.53 4.73
N GLN A 36 2.93 -10.02 5.95
CA GLN A 36 2.78 -11.43 6.29
C GLN A 36 1.30 -11.83 6.31
N ARG A 37 0.62 -11.64 5.16
CA ARG A 37 -0.81 -11.91 4.98
C ARG A 37 -1.02 -12.79 3.76
N TYR A 38 -2.08 -13.59 3.78
CA TYR A 38 -2.47 -14.38 2.62
C TYR A 38 -3.03 -13.49 1.48
N TRP A 39 -3.82 -12.48 1.83
CA TRP A 39 -4.44 -11.60 0.82
C TRP A 39 -3.49 -10.46 0.40
N GLY A 40 -3.57 -10.07 -0.85
CA GLY A 40 -2.75 -9.06 -1.50
C GLY A 40 -1.99 -9.64 -2.69
N ALA A 41 -1.35 -8.79 -3.48
CA ALA A 41 -0.50 -9.24 -4.56
C ALA A 41 0.78 -9.87 -3.99
N PRO A 42 1.17 -11.10 -4.39
CA PRO A 42 2.43 -11.68 -3.96
C PRO A 42 3.63 -10.82 -4.36
N VAL A 43 4.62 -10.74 -3.48
CA VAL A 43 5.88 -10.05 -3.81
C VAL A 43 6.59 -10.81 -4.93
N PRO A 44 6.83 -10.20 -6.12
CA PRO A 44 7.35 -10.92 -7.29
C PRO A 44 8.88 -11.08 -7.23
N VAL A 45 9.38 -11.67 -6.14
CA VAL A 45 10.79 -11.90 -5.89
C VAL A 45 11.05 -13.36 -5.55
N VAL A 46 12.19 -13.84 -6.00
CA VAL A 46 12.75 -15.17 -5.68
C VAL A 46 14.06 -14.99 -4.94
N HIS A 47 14.23 -15.64 -3.82
CA HIS A 47 15.45 -15.63 -3.03
C HIS A 47 16.34 -16.84 -3.41
N CYS A 48 17.50 -16.57 -3.96
CA CYS A 48 18.48 -17.57 -4.38
C CYS A 48 19.75 -17.44 -3.54
N ASP A 49 20.28 -18.53 -3.00
CA ASP A 49 21.50 -18.51 -2.19
C ASP A 49 22.73 -18.03 -2.98
N ALA A 50 22.75 -18.25 -4.31
CA ALA A 50 23.86 -17.86 -5.16
C ALA A 50 23.71 -16.45 -5.77
N CYS A 51 22.48 -16.01 -6.07
CA CYS A 51 22.20 -14.77 -6.81
C CYS A 51 21.61 -13.66 -5.91
N GLY A 52 21.21 -13.98 -4.66
CA GLY A 52 20.46 -13.07 -3.81
C GLY A 52 18.98 -12.96 -4.25
N PRO A 53 18.32 -11.82 -3.95
CA PRO A 53 16.97 -11.56 -4.40
C PRO A 53 16.94 -11.31 -5.91
N VAL A 54 16.10 -12.04 -6.63
CA VAL A 54 15.91 -11.97 -8.08
C VAL A 54 14.45 -11.71 -8.38
N ARG A 55 14.15 -10.75 -9.26
CA ARG A 55 12.76 -10.50 -9.68
C ARG A 55 12.21 -11.67 -10.49
N VAL A 56 10.91 -11.94 -10.37
CA VAL A 56 10.21 -12.87 -11.25
C VAL A 56 10.18 -12.28 -12.67
N PRO A 57 10.54 -13.03 -13.72
CA PRO A 57 10.45 -12.56 -15.11
C PRO A 57 9.03 -12.21 -15.52
N ASP A 58 8.88 -11.28 -16.45
CA ASP A 58 7.59 -10.76 -16.88
C ASP A 58 6.69 -11.84 -17.52
N ASP A 59 7.29 -12.80 -18.21
CA ASP A 59 6.60 -13.97 -18.81
C ASP A 59 6.11 -14.99 -17.78
N GLN A 60 6.52 -14.87 -16.51
CA GLN A 60 6.09 -15.69 -15.38
C GLN A 60 5.12 -14.96 -14.44
N LEU A 61 4.71 -13.75 -14.80
CA LEU A 61 3.68 -13.00 -14.07
C LEU A 61 2.28 -13.29 -14.64
N PRO A 62 1.26 -13.22 -13.79
CA PRO A 62 1.27 -12.91 -12.36
C PRO A 62 1.71 -14.09 -11.49
N VAL A 63 2.32 -13.80 -10.35
CA VAL A 63 2.48 -14.81 -9.29
C VAL A 63 1.12 -15.04 -8.65
N VAL A 64 0.59 -16.26 -8.79
CA VAL A 64 -0.76 -16.60 -8.33
C VAL A 64 -0.73 -17.19 -6.94
N LEU A 65 -1.61 -16.70 -6.05
CA LEU A 65 -1.79 -17.24 -4.71
C LEU A 65 -2.35 -18.68 -4.77
N PRO A 66 -1.81 -19.61 -3.95
CA PRO A 66 -2.35 -20.95 -3.84
C PRO A 66 -3.71 -20.92 -3.13
N LYS A 67 -4.60 -21.86 -3.45
CA LYS A 67 -5.84 -22.00 -2.68
C LYS A 67 -5.55 -22.67 -1.34
N LEU A 68 -5.96 -22.04 -0.25
CA LEU A 68 -5.74 -22.52 1.11
C LEU A 68 -7.08 -22.66 1.85
N ASP A 69 -7.24 -23.73 2.58
CA ASP A 69 -8.41 -23.95 3.46
C ASP A 69 -8.28 -23.17 4.78
N ASP A 70 -7.06 -22.98 5.28
CA ASP A 70 -6.76 -22.21 6.49
C ASP A 70 -5.71 -21.14 6.20
N PHE A 71 -6.13 -19.89 6.23
CA PHE A 71 -5.28 -18.71 6.00
C PHE A 71 -5.18 -17.79 7.23
N ARG A 72 -5.49 -18.29 8.43
CA ARG A 72 -5.40 -17.52 9.67
C ARG A 72 -3.94 -17.23 10.01
N PRO A 73 -3.62 -16.00 10.45
CA PRO A 73 -2.27 -15.61 10.84
C PRO A 73 -1.77 -16.46 12.01
N LYS A 74 -0.53 -16.97 11.90
CA LYS A 74 0.15 -17.78 12.94
C LYS A 74 1.48 -17.15 13.38
N GLY A 75 1.57 -15.81 13.32
CA GLY A 75 2.77 -15.06 13.71
C GLY A 75 3.84 -14.95 12.61
N ARG A 76 3.62 -15.60 11.46
CA ARG A 76 4.45 -15.50 10.23
C ARG A 76 3.55 -15.61 9.00
N SER A 77 4.11 -15.40 7.82
CA SER A 77 3.34 -15.56 6.59
C SER A 77 2.79 -16.99 6.48
N VAL A 78 1.51 -17.08 6.13
CA VAL A 78 0.85 -18.38 5.90
C VAL A 78 1.47 -19.06 4.66
N LEU A 79 1.87 -18.29 3.67
CA LEU A 79 2.48 -18.79 2.43
C LEU A 79 3.83 -19.48 2.66
N ASP A 80 4.58 -19.09 3.71
CA ASP A 80 5.85 -19.73 4.09
C ASP A 80 5.67 -21.23 4.45
N SER A 81 4.47 -21.64 4.84
CA SER A 81 4.14 -23.02 5.15
C SER A 81 3.60 -23.83 3.96
N VAL A 82 3.63 -23.27 2.75
CA VAL A 82 3.10 -23.92 1.51
C VAL A 82 4.26 -24.28 0.57
N PRO A 83 4.79 -25.52 0.66
CA PRO A 83 5.99 -25.90 -0.07
C PRO A 83 5.87 -25.73 -1.60
N GLU A 84 4.71 -26.04 -2.17
CA GLU A 84 4.43 -25.91 -3.60
C GLU A 84 4.37 -24.44 -4.08
N PHE A 85 4.13 -23.50 -3.20
CA PHE A 85 4.22 -22.07 -3.50
C PHE A 85 5.66 -21.57 -3.36
N ILE A 86 6.34 -21.98 -2.29
CA ILE A 86 7.67 -21.48 -1.94
C ILE A 86 8.75 -22.04 -2.85
N ALA A 87 8.73 -23.34 -3.14
CA ALA A 87 9.77 -23.99 -3.92
C ALA A 87 9.73 -23.55 -5.39
N THR A 88 10.85 -23.06 -5.90
CA THR A 88 10.99 -22.61 -7.29
C THR A 88 12.42 -22.71 -7.76
N ALA A 89 12.66 -22.60 -9.05
CA ALA A 89 14.00 -22.41 -9.60
C ALA A 89 14.35 -20.93 -9.71
N CYS A 90 15.62 -20.60 -9.50
CA CYS A 90 16.12 -19.25 -9.69
C CYS A 90 16.04 -18.86 -11.17
N PRO A 91 15.39 -17.74 -11.55
CA PRO A 91 15.31 -17.32 -12.95
C PRO A 91 16.66 -17.00 -13.58
N THR A 92 17.66 -16.65 -12.78
CA THR A 92 18.99 -16.25 -13.28
C THR A 92 19.94 -17.44 -13.45
N CYS A 93 19.98 -18.38 -12.49
CA CYS A 93 20.98 -19.46 -12.50
C CYS A 93 20.39 -20.87 -12.55
N GLY A 94 19.07 -21.02 -12.51
CA GLY A 94 18.37 -22.30 -12.57
C GLY A 94 18.49 -23.19 -11.32
N LYS A 95 19.22 -22.77 -10.30
CA LYS A 95 19.33 -23.52 -9.03
C LYS A 95 18.06 -23.43 -8.20
N ASP A 96 17.92 -24.33 -7.26
CA ASP A 96 16.83 -24.29 -6.27
C ASP A 96 16.83 -22.95 -5.55
N ALA A 97 15.64 -22.41 -5.40
CA ALA A 97 15.40 -21.09 -4.80
C ALA A 97 14.02 -21.06 -4.12
N LYS A 98 13.72 -19.97 -3.44
CA LYS A 98 12.46 -19.79 -2.69
C LYS A 98 11.75 -18.52 -3.16
N ARG A 99 10.45 -18.63 -3.41
CA ARG A 99 9.62 -17.42 -3.59
C ARG A 99 9.55 -16.65 -2.28
N ASP A 100 9.40 -15.33 -2.41
CA ASP A 100 9.06 -14.50 -1.26
C ASP A 100 7.69 -14.91 -0.72
N PRO A 101 7.56 -15.19 0.60
CA PRO A 101 6.30 -15.64 1.19
C PRO A 101 5.33 -14.50 1.50
N ASP A 102 5.73 -13.26 1.28
CA ASP A 102 4.93 -12.09 1.64
C ASP A 102 4.05 -11.62 0.49
N THR A 103 3.03 -10.86 0.84
CA THR A 103 2.20 -10.11 -0.10
C THR A 103 2.48 -8.62 0.04
N LEU A 104 2.18 -7.85 -0.99
CA LEU A 104 2.28 -6.39 -0.96
C LEU A 104 1.20 -5.78 -0.08
N ASP A 105 1.52 -4.63 0.52
CA ASP A 105 0.54 -3.80 1.22
C ASP A 105 -0.64 -3.46 0.29
N THR A 106 -1.85 -3.49 0.82
CA THR A 106 -3.06 -3.20 0.06
C THR A 106 -3.09 -1.80 -0.56
N PHE A 107 -2.33 -0.84 0.01
CA PHE A 107 -2.18 0.47 -0.60
C PHE A 107 -1.33 0.45 -1.87
N VAL A 108 -0.49 -0.56 -2.08
CA VAL A 108 0.19 -0.74 -3.37
C VAL A 108 -0.83 -1.05 -4.46
N ASP A 109 -1.76 -1.98 -4.21
CA ASP A 109 -2.83 -2.32 -5.16
C ASP A 109 -3.76 -1.13 -5.41
N SER A 110 -4.19 -0.44 -4.35
CA SER A 110 -5.09 0.71 -4.46
C SER A 110 -4.43 1.97 -5.02
N SER A 111 -3.11 2.02 -5.10
CA SER A 111 -2.36 3.21 -5.53
C SER A 111 -2.57 3.59 -6.99
N TRP A 112 -2.96 2.66 -7.83
CA TRP A 112 -3.09 2.84 -9.28
C TRP A 112 -4.46 2.41 -9.84
N TYR A 113 -5.43 2.05 -9.00
CA TYR A 113 -6.73 1.53 -9.43
C TYR A 113 -7.45 2.46 -10.41
N PHE A 114 -7.34 3.78 -10.22
CA PHE A 114 -7.99 4.79 -11.06
C PHE A 114 -7.43 4.81 -12.50
N LEU A 115 -6.19 4.38 -12.71
CA LEU A 115 -5.62 4.19 -14.05
C LEU A 115 -6.31 3.04 -14.81
N ARG A 116 -6.78 2.04 -14.07
CA ARG A 116 -7.49 0.87 -14.62
C ARG A 116 -8.97 1.16 -14.89
N TYR A 117 -9.59 2.06 -14.14
CA TYR A 117 -11.03 2.36 -14.23
C TYR A 117 -11.52 2.71 -15.64
N PRO A 118 -10.82 3.54 -16.44
CA PRO A 118 -11.28 3.93 -17.77
C PRO A 118 -11.37 2.73 -18.74
N ASN A 119 -10.56 1.69 -18.52
CA ASN A 119 -10.58 0.49 -19.35
C ASN A 119 -10.40 -0.79 -18.53
N PRO A 120 -11.42 -1.23 -17.76
CA PRO A 120 -11.29 -2.31 -16.78
C PRO A 120 -11.18 -3.71 -17.42
N LYS A 121 -11.48 -3.86 -18.72
CA LYS A 121 -11.49 -5.15 -19.41
C LYS A 121 -10.20 -5.46 -20.19
N LEU A 122 -9.15 -4.64 -20.02
CA LEU A 122 -7.84 -4.95 -20.59
C LEU A 122 -7.29 -6.26 -20.02
N GLU A 123 -6.70 -7.10 -20.86
CA GLU A 123 -6.12 -8.38 -20.45
C GLU A 123 -4.59 -8.41 -20.63
N ASP A 124 -4.06 -7.57 -21.54
CA ASP A 124 -2.68 -7.59 -21.98
C ASP A 124 -1.77 -6.55 -21.28
N LYS A 125 -2.35 -5.54 -20.62
CA LYS A 125 -1.60 -4.46 -19.94
C LYS A 125 -2.35 -3.92 -18.73
N ALA A 126 -1.64 -3.23 -17.86
CA ALA A 126 -2.20 -2.66 -16.63
C ALA A 126 -3.26 -1.58 -16.92
N PHE A 127 -2.99 -0.69 -17.85
CA PHE A 127 -3.91 0.34 -18.32
C PHE A 127 -3.55 0.74 -19.76
N ASP A 128 -4.45 1.46 -20.43
CA ASP A 128 -4.21 2.01 -21.76
C ASP A 128 -3.75 3.48 -21.63
N PRO A 129 -2.50 3.83 -22.02
CA PRO A 129 -1.98 5.19 -21.89
C PRO A 129 -2.80 6.24 -22.65
N ASP A 130 -3.35 5.91 -23.81
CA ASP A 130 -4.14 6.84 -24.59
C ASP A 130 -5.48 7.14 -23.90
N VAL A 131 -6.15 6.10 -23.39
CA VAL A 131 -7.40 6.26 -22.62
C VAL A 131 -7.14 7.01 -21.31
N VAL A 132 -6.05 6.69 -20.62
CA VAL A 132 -5.66 7.37 -19.38
C VAL A 132 -5.39 8.85 -19.62
N LYS A 133 -4.74 9.22 -20.72
CA LYS A 133 -4.47 10.61 -21.10
C LYS A 133 -5.76 11.43 -21.30
N ASP A 134 -6.82 10.80 -21.81
CA ASP A 134 -8.08 11.49 -22.09
C ASP A 134 -8.96 11.65 -20.84
N TRP A 135 -8.80 10.77 -19.84
CA TRP A 135 -9.67 10.72 -18.66
C TRP A 135 -9.04 11.24 -17.38
N LEU A 136 -7.73 11.35 -17.30
CA LEU A 136 -6.99 11.63 -16.07
C LEU A 136 -6.04 12.85 -16.26
N PRO A 137 -5.66 13.54 -15.19
CA PRO A 137 -5.88 13.19 -13.77
C PRO A 137 -7.34 13.34 -13.34
N VAL A 138 -7.69 12.73 -12.19
CA VAL A 138 -9.05 12.85 -11.62
C VAL A 138 -9.30 14.29 -11.15
N HIS A 139 -10.33 14.96 -11.68
CA HIS A 139 -10.61 16.36 -11.37
C HIS A 139 -10.99 16.60 -9.90
N GLN A 140 -11.81 15.71 -9.33
CA GLN A 140 -12.27 15.82 -7.95
C GLN A 140 -12.21 14.46 -7.26
N TYR A 141 -11.39 14.36 -6.22
CA TYR A 141 -11.26 13.17 -5.40
C TYR A 141 -11.87 13.40 -4.02
N VAL A 142 -12.72 12.48 -3.58
CA VAL A 142 -13.44 12.59 -2.31
C VAL A 142 -12.99 11.46 -1.39
N GLY A 143 -12.53 11.80 -0.18
CA GLY A 143 -12.08 10.80 0.77
C GLY A 143 -11.72 11.39 2.12
N GLY A 144 -11.54 10.51 3.13
CA GLY A 144 -11.16 10.90 4.47
C GLY A 144 -9.73 11.45 4.54
N ARG A 145 -9.52 12.42 5.41
CA ARG A 145 -8.19 13.03 5.65
C ARG A 145 -7.15 12.06 6.20
N GLU A 146 -7.57 10.96 6.81
CA GLU A 146 -6.72 9.88 7.32
C GLU A 146 -5.87 9.24 6.23
N HIS A 147 -6.36 9.27 4.97
CA HIS A 147 -5.64 8.74 3.81
C HIS A 147 -4.47 9.63 3.35
N ALA A 148 -4.28 10.82 3.92
CA ALA A 148 -3.14 11.67 3.60
C ALA A 148 -1.79 10.97 3.84
N ARG A 149 -1.72 10.07 4.82
CA ARG A 149 -0.55 9.21 5.10
C ARG A 149 -0.78 7.72 4.81
N GLY A 150 -1.81 7.40 4.05
CA GLY A 150 -2.17 6.06 3.61
C GLY A 150 -2.30 6.04 2.09
N HIS A 151 -3.50 5.70 1.59
CA HIS A 151 -3.79 5.58 0.16
C HIS A 151 -3.28 6.75 -0.70
N LEU A 152 -3.50 8.00 -0.29
CA LEU A 152 -3.09 9.17 -1.08
C LEU A 152 -1.58 9.26 -1.24
N LEU A 153 -0.81 8.91 -0.22
CA LEU A 153 0.64 8.93 -0.29
C LEU A 153 1.16 7.92 -1.31
N TYR A 154 0.61 6.70 -1.28
CA TYR A 154 0.94 5.66 -2.26
C TYR A 154 0.50 6.03 -3.68
N ALA A 155 -0.72 6.54 -3.85
CA ALA A 155 -1.24 6.95 -5.15
C ALA A 155 -0.36 8.03 -5.80
N ARG A 156 0.05 9.04 -5.03
CA ARG A 156 0.96 10.10 -5.50
C ARG A 156 2.35 9.56 -5.83
N PHE A 157 2.90 8.69 -4.98
CA PHE A 157 4.22 8.09 -5.22
C PHE A 157 4.23 7.27 -6.51
N ILE A 158 3.26 6.37 -6.68
CA ILE A 158 3.17 5.53 -7.89
C ILE A 158 2.92 6.37 -9.13
N THR A 159 2.05 7.38 -9.07
CA THR A 159 1.81 8.28 -10.21
C THR A 159 3.09 9.01 -10.61
N LYS A 160 3.85 9.55 -9.66
CA LYS A 160 5.14 10.21 -9.96
C LYS A 160 6.16 9.24 -10.56
N ALA A 161 6.23 8.02 -10.05
CA ALA A 161 7.12 7.01 -10.62
C ALA A 161 6.73 6.64 -12.06
N LEU A 162 5.44 6.46 -12.34
CA LEU A 162 4.94 6.19 -13.70
C LEU A 162 5.15 7.38 -14.64
N HIS A 163 5.03 8.61 -14.13
CA HIS A 163 5.35 9.82 -14.88
C HIS A 163 6.85 9.88 -15.23
N ASP A 164 7.73 9.60 -14.27
CA ASP A 164 9.19 9.58 -14.49
C ASP A 164 9.61 8.49 -15.49
N LEU A 165 8.86 7.38 -15.55
CA LEU A 165 9.04 6.31 -16.53
C LEU A 165 8.44 6.65 -17.91
N GLY A 166 7.61 7.70 -18.00
CA GLY A 166 6.93 8.13 -19.23
C GLY A 166 5.62 7.39 -19.53
N ASP A 167 5.10 6.61 -18.57
CA ASP A 167 3.87 5.83 -18.72
C ASP A 167 2.60 6.67 -18.61
N VAL A 168 2.65 7.79 -17.89
CA VAL A 168 1.54 8.75 -17.75
C VAL A 168 2.03 10.20 -17.96
N PRO A 169 1.19 11.10 -18.52
CA PRO A 169 1.59 12.48 -18.84
C PRO A 169 1.49 13.46 -17.65
N PHE A 170 1.04 13.03 -16.49
CA PHE A 170 0.82 13.86 -15.30
C PHE A 170 1.58 13.29 -14.09
N ASP A 171 1.99 14.15 -13.18
CA ASP A 171 2.76 13.80 -11.97
C ASP A 171 1.93 13.79 -10.69
N GLU A 172 0.65 14.18 -10.74
CA GLU A 172 -0.30 14.11 -9.64
C GLU A 172 -1.59 13.39 -10.08
N PRO A 173 -2.10 12.43 -9.30
CA PRO A 173 -3.25 11.62 -9.69
C PRO A 173 -4.59 12.38 -9.60
N PHE A 174 -4.66 13.39 -8.72
CA PHE A 174 -5.87 14.10 -8.37
C PHE A 174 -5.63 15.63 -8.42
N GLU A 175 -6.47 16.37 -9.16
CA GLU A 175 -6.37 17.84 -9.25
C GLU A 175 -6.87 18.52 -7.97
N ALA A 176 -7.94 17.99 -7.38
CA ALA A 176 -8.52 18.51 -6.16
C ALA A 176 -8.95 17.39 -5.22
N LEU A 177 -8.72 17.60 -3.93
CA LEU A 177 -9.14 16.70 -2.87
C LEU A 177 -10.21 17.37 -1.99
N PHE A 178 -11.35 16.72 -1.85
CA PHE A 178 -12.36 17.09 -0.88
C PHE A 178 -12.38 16.10 0.28
N CYS A 179 -11.98 16.56 1.46
CA CYS A 179 -12.03 15.75 2.67
C CYS A 179 -13.36 16.02 3.40
N GLN A 180 -14.27 15.06 3.36
CA GLN A 180 -15.47 15.09 4.22
C GLN A 180 -15.07 14.90 5.69
N GLY A 181 -15.94 15.31 6.61
CA GLY A 181 -15.76 15.04 8.03
C GLY A 181 -15.69 13.55 8.35
N MET A 182 -15.11 13.19 9.48
CA MET A 182 -15.10 11.82 9.93
C MET A 182 -16.53 11.36 10.25
N LEU A 183 -16.91 10.23 9.67
CA LEU A 183 -18.16 9.57 10.00
C LEU A 183 -17.97 8.84 11.34
N GLY A 184 -18.70 9.27 12.34
CA GLY A 184 -18.71 8.65 13.66
C GLY A 184 -20.00 7.88 13.90
N MET A 185 -19.91 6.84 14.68
CA MET A 185 -21.06 6.07 15.16
C MET A 185 -20.93 5.86 16.66
N ILE A 186 -22.04 5.94 17.37
CA ILE A 186 -22.07 5.62 18.79
C ILE A 186 -21.87 4.12 18.94
N SER A 187 -20.91 3.71 19.77
CA SER A 187 -20.72 2.33 20.19
C SER A 187 -21.14 2.17 21.64
N TYR A 188 -21.68 1.02 21.95
CA TYR A 188 -22.21 0.72 23.27
C TYR A 188 -21.36 -0.34 23.95
N ARG A 189 -21.18 -0.18 25.26
CA ARG A 189 -20.44 -1.14 26.07
C ARG A 189 -21.28 -1.49 27.32
N SER A 190 -21.50 -2.76 27.52
CA SER A 190 -22.06 -3.30 28.77
C SER A 190 -20.94 -3.69 29.73
N ASP A 191 -21.12 -3.53 31.01
CA ASP A 191 -20.16 -3.94 32.03
C ASP A 191 -20.01 -5.47 32.10
N GLU A 192 -21.08 -6.20 31.72
CA GLU A 192 -21.10 -7.67 31.75
C GLU A 192 -20.61 -8.29 30.44
N LYS A 193 -21.05 -7.77 29.29
CA LYS A 193 -20.82 -8.37 27.96
C LYS A 193 -19.68 -7.69 27.16
N GLY A 194 -19.13 -6.57 27.65
CA GLY A 194 -18.17 -5.77 26.88
C GLY A 194 -18.84 -4.97 25.77
N TRP A 195 -18.25 -4.90 24.58
CA TRP A 195 -18.82 -4.20 23.43
C TRP A 195 -20.02 -4.96 22.88
N VAL A 196 -21.16 -4.27 22.71
CA VAL A 196 -22.41 -4.82 22.18
C VAL A 196 -22.78 -4.17 20.85
N GLY A 197 -23.39 -4.95 19.95
CA GLY A 197 -23.91 -4.46 18.68
C GLY A 197 -25.09 -3.51 18.89
N TRP A 198 -25.30 -2.58 17.97
CA TRP A 198 -26.41 -1.63 18.05
C TRP A 198 -27.79 -2.32 18.04
N GLN A 199 -27.88 -3.48 17.37
CA GLN A 199 -29.12 -4.31 17.34
C GLN A 199 -29.44 -4.94 18.69
N ASP A 200 -28.46 -5.07 19.58
CA ASP A 200 -28.60 -5.65 20.92
C ASP A 200 -28.78 -4.56 21.98
N VAL A 201 -29.08 -3.32 21.56
CA VAL A 201 -29.31 -2.17 22.43
C VAL A 201 -30.72 -1.68 22.24
N GLN A 202 -31.50 -1.68 23.33
CA GLN A 202 -32.78 -0.99 23.40
C GLN A 202 -32.58 0.39 24.02
N THR A 203 -33.43 1.35 23.64
CA THR A 203 -33.46 2.64 24.30
C THR A 203 -34.70 2.68 25.20
N ASP A 204 -34.57 3.16 26.42
CA ASP A 204 -35.74 3.58 27.18
C ASP A 204 -36.47 4.68 26.40
N GLY A 205 -37.75 4.90 26.67
CA GLY A 205 -38.54 5.93 25.99
C GLY A 205 -37.96 7.37 26.11
N LYS A 206 -36.83 7.55 26.77
CA LYS A 206 -36.07 8.80 26.93
C LYS A 206 -34.80 8.83 26.15
N GLY A 207 -34.50 7.78 25.34
CA GLY A 207 -33.30 7.70 24.50
C GLY A 207 -32.03 7.19 25.21
N THR A 208 -32.14 6.74 26.46
CA THR A 208 -31.01 6.12 27.17
C THR A 208 -30.84 4.68 26.69
N PRO A 209 -29.65 4.29 26.21
CA PRO A 209 -29.41 2.92 25.74
C PRO A 209 -29.42 1.93 26.92
N THR A 210 -30.13 0.83 26.76
CA THR A 210 -30.12 -0.30 27.70
C THR A 210 -29.81 -1.59 26.94
N PRO A 211 -28.98 -2.51 27.48
CA PRO A 211 -28.72 -3.77 26.80
C PRO A 211 -29.98 -4.63 26.74
N VAL A 212 -30.21 -5.30 25.60
CA VAL A 212 -31.24 -6.33 25.46
C VAL A 212 -30.82 -7.54 26.30
N MET A 213 -31.64 -7.92 27.25
CA MET A 213 -31.43 -9.13 28.06
C MET A 213 -32.02 -10.33 27.31
N GLU A 214 -31.24 -11.43 27.20
CA GLU A 214 -31.79 -12.70 26.67
C GLU A 214 -32.96 -13.16 27.53
N GLY A 215 -34.18 -13.10 26.97
CA GLY A 215 -35.38 -13.58 27.65
C GLY A 215 -36.58 -12.63 27.61
N ASP A 216 -36.49 -11.46 26.98
CA ASP A 216 -37.62 -10.54 26.72
C ASP A 216 -38.23 -10.70 25.33
#